data_770cb86d9fbbce0134621144d611ee83
#
_entry.id   770cb86d9fbbce0134621144d611ee83
#
_cell.length_a   1.000
_cell.length_b   1.000
_cell.length_c   1.000
_cell.angle_alpha   90.00
_cell.angle_beta   90.00
_cell.angle_gamma   90.00
#
_symmetry.space_group_name_H-M   'P 1'
#
loop_
_entity.id
_entity.type
_entity.pdbx_description
1 polymer ?
#
loop_
_entity_poly.entity_id
_entity_poly.type
_entity_poly.pdbx_seq_one_letter_code
_entity_poly.pdbx_strand_id
1 'polypeptide(L)'
;MRKLFFILLICNMLFVNAQSLELENWKIINSSELNAGAAEVSQLAYPTAGWYQATVPTTVLNALVKENVYPDPRIGLNNYLIPDVSDEFNVRMDLSKYNYLKSGRNPWQDPYWYRTEVVLPKSYKGKKVWLTLNGINYRADVWVN
;
A
#
# COMPACT_ATOMS: atom_id res chain seq x y z
N MET A 1 16.33 -25.63 -66.51
CA MET A 1 15.58 -26.04 -65.33
C MET A 1 16.09 -25.24 -64.13
N ARG A 2 15.33 -24.19 -63.73
CA ARG A 2 15.69 -23.31 -62.60
C ARG A 2 15.07 -23.94 -61.34
N LYS A 3 15.90 -24.39 -60.43
CA LYS A 3 15.46 -24.87 -59.10
C LYS A 3 15.19 -23.64 -58.24
N LEU A 4 13.90 -23.42 -57.89
CA LEU A 4 13.46 -22.43 -56.94
C LEU A 4 13.72 -22.97 -55.54
N PHE A 5 14.66 -22.38 -54.79
CA PHE A 5 14.86 -22.67 -53.38
C PHE A 5 13.83 -21.82 -52.58
N PHE A 6 12.80 -22.47 -52.05
CA PHE A 6 11.91 -21.88 -51.07
C PHE A 6 12.63 -21.93 -49.72
N ILE A 7 13.16 -20.79 -49.29
CA ILE A 7 13.63 -20.63 -47.90
C ILE A 7 12.37 -20.37 -47.05
N LEU A 8 11.93 -21.41 -46.32
CA LEU A 8 10.88 -21.30 -45.34
C LEU A 8 11.48 -20.59 -44.13
N LEU A 9 11.28 -19.26 -44.03
CA LEU A 9 11.67 -18.48 -42.87
C LEU A 9 10.65 -18.82 -41.74
N ILE A 10 11.00 -19.82 -40.91
CA ILE A 10 10.23 -20.11 -39.69
C ILE A 10 10.50 -18.95 -38.74
N CYS A 11 9.59 -17.98 -38.75
CA CYS A 11 9.56 -16.91 -37.75
C CYS A 11 9.15 -17.56 -36.42
N ASN A 12 10.13 -17.94 -35.59
CA ASN A 12 9.87 -18.31 -34.22
C ASN A 12 9.35 -17.07 -33.48
N MET A 13 8.04 -16.92 -33.44
CA MET A 13 7.39 -15.98 -32.53
C MET A 13 7.68 -16.44 -31.12
N LEU A 14 8.67 -15.86 -30.50
CA LEU A 14 8.90 -15.99 -29.06
C LEU A 14 7.71 -15.31 -28.37
N PHE A 15 6.73 -16.11 -27.98
CA PHE A 15 5.66 -15.63 -27.11
C PHE A 15 6.26 -15.25 -25.77
N VAL A 16 6.53 -13.99 -25.58
CA VAL A 16 6.91 -13.46 -24.27
C VAL A 16 5.64 -13.43 -23.41
N ASN A 17 5.47 -14.46 -22.60
CA ASN A 17 4.42 -14.49 -21.60
C ASN A 17 4.87 -13.63 -20.43
N ALA A 18 4.39 -12.37 -20.36
CA ALA A 18 4.50 -11.57 -19.18
C ALA A 18 3.52 -12.13 -18.13
N GLN A 19 4.06 -12.54 -16.99
CA GLN A 19 3.26 -12.94 -15.84
C GLN A 19 3.17 -11.75 -14.89
N SER A 20 1.97 -11.41 -14.45
CA SER A 20 1.74 -10.42 -13.39
C SER A 20 1.25 -11.14 -12.14
N LEU A 21 1.67 -10.63 -11.00
CA LEU A 21 1.21 -11.05 -9.68
C LEU A 21 0.75 -9.79 -8.96
N GLU A 22 -0.49 -9.80 -8.53
CA GLU A 22 -1.03 -8.70 -7.72
C GLU A 22 -0.64 -8.91 -6.26
N LEU A 23 -0.24 -7.82 -5.61
CA LEU A 23 0.12 -7.85 -4.19
C LEU A 23 -1.13 -7.62 -3.36
N GLU A 24 -1.42 -8.58 -2.50
CA GLU A 24 -2.60 -8.60 -1.64
C GLU A 24 -2.21 -8.58 -0.16
N ASN A 25 -3.21 -8.66 0.72
CA ASN A 25 -3.01 -8.77 2.18
C ASN A 25 -2.15 -7.65 2.78
N TRP A 26 -2.38 -6.44 2.31
CA TRP A 26 -1.71 -5.26 2.82
C TRP A 26 -2.14 -4.95 4.25
N LYS A 27 -1.19 -4.46 5.02
CA LYS A 27 -1.43 -3.94 6.37
C LYS A 27 -0.86 -2.54 6.49
N ILE A 28 -1.54 -1.69 7.26
CA ILE A 28 -1.13 -0.32 7.49
C ILE A 28 -1.04 0.00 8.97
N ILE A 29 -0.12 0.90 9.30
CA ILE A 29 0.00 1.51 10.62
C ILE A 29 0.61 2.90 10.50
N ASN A 30 0.28 3.77 11.43
CA ASN A 30 0.95 5.06 11.55
C ASN A 30 2.40 4.85 12.03
N SER A 31 3.36 5.52 11.40
CA SER A 31 4.78 5.36 11.74
C SER A 31 5.11 5.79 13.17
N SER A 32 4.33 6.70 13.74
CA SER A 32 4.50 7.15 15.14
C SER A 32 4.12 6.08 16.17
N GLU A 33 3.41 5.03 15.74
CA GLU A 33 3.06 3.89 16.60
C GLU A 33 4.17 2.81 16.63
N LEU A 34 5.23 2.99 15.85
CA LEU A 34 6.35 2.06 15.77
C LEU A 34 7.63 2.65 16.37
N ASN A 35 8.36 1.81 17.09
CA ASN A 35 9.70 2.11 17.55
C ASN A 35 10.79 1.49 16.65
N ALA A 36 10.40 1.05 15.44
CA ALA A 36 11.26 0.34 14.50
C ALA A 36 11.55 1.19 13.27
N GLY A 37 12.76 1.10 12.77
CA GLY A 37 13.16 1.76 11.53
C GLY A 37 12.77 0.97 10.27
N ALA A 38 12.89 1.63 9.12
CA ALA A 38 12.50 1.06 7.83
C ALA A 38 13.20 -0.26 7.50
N ALA A 39 14.50 -0.36 7.80
CA ALA A 39 15.27 -1.59 7.58
C ALA A 39 14.77 -2.77 8.41
N GLU A 40 14.23 -2.51 9.59
CA GLU A 40 13.64 -3.53 10.44
C GLU A 40 12.23 -3.90 9.98
N VAL A 41 11.38 -2.91 9.74
CA VAL A 41 10.00 -3.10 9.27
C VAL A 41 9.94 -3.86 7.94
N SER A 42 10.95 -3.71 7.08
CA SER A 42 11.02 -4.41 5.80
C SER A 42 11.45 -5.88 5.89
N GLN A 43 11.93 -6.33 7.05
CA GLN A 43 12.38 -7.71 7.20
C GLN A 43 11.24 -8.72 7.02
N LEU A 44 11.59 -9.90 6.50
CA LEU A 44 10.67 -11.01 6.36
C LEU A 44 10.08 -11.40 7.74
N ALA A 45 8.80 -11.70 7.75
CA ALA A 45 8.05 -12.08 8.96
C ALA A 45 8.08 -11.04 10.09
N TYR A 46 8.30 -9.75 9.77
CA TYR A 46 8.16 -8.69 10.77
C TYR A 46 6.76 -8.73 11.40
N PRO A 47 6.65 -8.68 12.74
CA PRO A 47 5.38 -8.80 13.42
C PRO A 47 4.46 -7.62 13.10
N THR A 48 3.26 -7.95 12.62
CA THR A 48 2.22 -6.97 12.26
C THR A 48 0.98 -7.10 13.14
N ALA A 49 1.15 -7.58 14.37
CA ALA A 49 0.06 -7.58 15.35
C ALA A 49 -0.38 -6.14 15.64
N GLY A 50 -1.68 -5.91 15.64
CA GLY A 50 -2.25 -4.57 15.85
C GLY A 50 -2.23 -3.63 14.63
N TRP A 51 -1.69 -4.06 13.47
CA TRP A 51 -1.81 -3.31 12.24
C TRP A 51 -3.19 -3.49 11.62
N TYR A 52 -3.68 -2.45 10.96
CA TYR A 52 -4.97 -2.48 10.26
C TYR A 52 -4.86 -3.15 8.91
N GLN A 53 -5.91 -3.85 8.48
CA GLN A 53 -5.98 -4.41 7.13
C GLN A 53 -6.22 -3.32 6.09
N ALA A 54 -5.64 -3.50 4.91
CA ALA A 54 -5.86 -2.59 3.79
C ALA A 54 -6.03 -3.36 2.49
N THR A 55 -6.96 -2.91 1.66
CA THR A 55 -7.15 -3.43 0.30
C THR A 55 -6.69 -2.35 -0.66
N VAL A 56 -5.55 -2.55 -1.28
CA VAL A 56 -4.95 -1.60 -2.25
C VAL A 56 -5.62 -1.79 -3.62
N PRO A 57 -5.96 -0.70 -4.32
CA PRO A 57 -5.68 0.69 -4.00
C PRO A 57 -6.60 1.27 -2.93
N THR A 58 -6.04 2.02 -1.99
CA THR A 58 -6.82 2.71 -0.95
C THR A 58 -6.04 3.90 -0.39
N THR A 59 -6.77 4.86 0.16
CA THR A 59 -6.19 5.91 1.01
C THR A 59 -6.10 5.41 2.46
N VAL A 60 -5.24 6.03 3.26
CA VAL A 60 -5.15 5.76 4.70
C VAL A 60 -6.52 5.89 5.36
N LEU A 61 -7.21 7.02 5.13
CA LEU A 61 -8.52 7.26 5.71
C LEU A 61 -9.52 6.15 5.35
N ASN A 62 -9.60 5.77 4.08
CA ASN A 62 -10.55 4.74 3.65
C ASN A 62 -10.23 3.36 4.27
N ALA A 63 -8.95 3.02 4.43
CA ALA A 63 -8.56 1.80 5.14
C ALA A 63 -8.98 1.85 6.61
N LEU A 64 -8.72 2.96 7.30
CA LEU A 64 -9.08 3.14 8.71
C LEU A 64 -10.60 3.19 8.94
N VAL A 65 -11.37 3.70 7.98
CA VAL A 65 -12.85 3.64 8.03
C VAL A 65 -13.34 2.19 7.90
N LYS A 66 -12.76 1.40 7.00
CA LYS A 66 -13.11 -0.02 6.87
C LYS A 66 -12.80 -0.83 8.13
N GLU A 67 -11.76 -0.46 8.85
CA GLU A 67 -11.37 -1.06 10.12
C GLU A 67 -12.11 -0.45 11.34
N ASN A 68 -13.11 0.40 11.10
CA ASN A 68 -13.93 1.07 12.13
C ASN A 68 -13.12 1.96 13.10
N VAL A 69 -11.95 2.43 12.68
CA VAL A 69 -11.17 3.42 13.45
C VAL A 69 -11.82 4.79 13.37
N TYR A 70 -12.32 5.16 12.19
CA TYR A 70 -13.10 6.35 11.95
C TYR A 70 -14.48 6.00 11.39
N PRO A 71 -15.50 6.83 11.64
CA PRO A 71 -16.82 6.67 11.02
C PRO A 71 -16.76 6.99 9.53
N ASP A 72 -17.70 6.44 8.75
CA ASP A 72 -17.79 6.75 7.31
C ASP A 72 -18.10 8.23 7.10
N PRO A 73 -17.22 9.02 6.49
CA PRO A 73 -17.39 10.46 6.31
C PRO A 73 -18.56 10.84 5.41
N ARG A 74 -19.10 9.89 4.64
CA ARG A 74 -20.23 10.11 3.73
C ARG A 74 -21.58 10.07 4.44
N ILE A 75 -21.61 9.67 5.70
CA ILE A 75 -22.86 9.51 6.47
C ILE A 75 -23.05 10.68 7.42
N GLY A 76 -24.11 11.45 7.21
CA GLY A 76 -24.50 12.55 8.09
C GLY A 76 -23.37 13.55 8.34
N LEU A 77 -23.06 13.79 9.61
CA LEU A 77 -21.99 14.71 10.06
C LEU A 77 -20.71 14.01 10.46
N ASN A 78 -20.51 12.77 10.07
CA ASN A 78 -19.35 11.97 10.47
C ASN A 78 -18.01 12.57 10.06
N ASN A 79 -17.97 13.32 8.95
CA ASN A 79 -16.76 14.02 8.53
C ASN A 79 -16.23 15.01 9.57
N TYR A 80 -17.10 15.57 10.42
CA TYR A 80 -16.70 16.44 11.54
C TYR A 80 -16.07 15.66 12.71
N LEU A 81 -16.24 14.35 12.74
CA LEU A 81 -15.66 13.47 13.75
C LEU A 81 -14.28 12.91 13.35
N ILE A 82 -13.84 13.19 12.15
CA ILE A 82 -12.52 12.78 11.63
C ILE A 82 -11.59 13.97 11.78
N PRO A 83 -10.38 13.79 12.35
CA PRO A 83 -9.42 14.87 12.48
C PRO A 83 -9.10 15.51 11.12
N ASP A 84 -9.14 16.83 11.06
CA ASP A 84 -8.67 17.59 9.92
C ASP A 84 -7.14 17.64 9.89
N VAL A 85 -6.54 17.88 8.72
CA VAL A 85 -5.10 18.14 8.59
C VAL A 85 -4.69 19.47 9.23
N SER A 86 -5.65 20.35 9.48
CA SER A 86 -5.47 21.65 10.13
C SER A 86 -5.46 21.48 11.65
N ASP A 87 -4.34 21.86 12.28
CA ASP A 87 -4.24 21.87 13.74
C ASP A 87 -5.24 22.86 14.36
N GLU A 88 -5.50 23.98 13.68
CA GLU A 88 -6.48 24.98 14.12
C GLU A 88 -7.89 24.41 14.18
N PHE A 89 -8.28 23.62 13.20
CA PHE A 89 -9.57 22.95 13.19
C PHE A 89 -9.69 21.94 14.34
N ASN A 90 -8.69 21.11 14.52
CA ASN A 90 -8.67 20.09 15.57
C ASN A 90 -8.75 20.72 16.97
N VAL A 91 -8.07 21.83 17.19
CA VAL A 91 -8.11 22.58 18.47
C VAL A 91 -9.50 23.17 18.70
N ARG A 92 -10.08 23.81 17.69
CA ARG A 92 -11.40 24.45 17.82
C ARG A 92 -12.52 23.45 18.07
N MET A 93 -12.47 22.29 17.45
CA MET A 93 -13.54 21.30 17.54
C MET A 93 -13.45 20.42 18.78
N ASP A 94 -12.37 20.50 19.55
CA ASP A 94 -12.13 19.63 20.71
C ASP A 94 -12.46 18.16 20.44
N LEU A 95 -11.80 17.60 19.43
CA LEU A 95 -12.06 16.24 18.97
C LEU A 95 -11.60 15.18 19.99
N SER A 96 -10.91 15.56 21.05
CA SER A 96 -10.46 14.65 22.12
C SER A 96 -11.60 13.83 22.73
N LYS A 97 -12.79 14.41 22.82
CA LYS A 97 -14.00 13.74 23.33
C LYS A 97 -14.46 12.55 22.49
N TYR A 98 -14.01 12.44 21.25
CA TYR A 98 -14.37 11.33 20.36
C TYR A 98 -13.34 10.21 20.36
N ASN A 99 -12.26 10.33 21.12
CA ASN A 99 -11.14 9.37 21.20
C ASN A 99 -10.43 9.08 19.86
N TYR A 100 -10.65 9.88 18.82
CA TYR A 100 -10.00 9.72 17.53
C TYR A 100 -8.56 10.30 17.53
N LEU A 101 -8.31 11.28 18.39
CA LEU A 101 -6.98 11.84 18.60
C LEU A 101 -6.35 11.20 19.84
N LYS A 102 -5.60 10.15 19.65
CA LYS A 102 -4.74 9.64 20.72
C LYS A 102 -3.74 10.73 21.08
N SER A 103 -3.75 11.19 22.33
CA SER A 103 -2.82 12.17 22.87
C SER A 103 -2.77 13.56 22.18
N GLY A 104 -3.84 13.98 21.48
CA GLY A 104 -3.92 15.29 20.84
C GLY A 104 -3.02 15.48 19.61
N ARG A 105 -2.36 14.43 19.12
CA ARG A 105 -1.53 14.47 17.91
C ARG A 105 -2.40 14.32 16.67
N ASN A 106 -2.14 15.17 15.66
CA ASN A 106 -2.78 15.04 14.37
C ASN A 106 -2.28 13.78 13.64
N PRO A 107 -3.15 12.78 13.36
CA PRO A 107 -2.73 11.51 12.79
C PRO A 107 -2.21 11.62 11.35
N TRP A 108 -2.47 12.75 10.68
CA TRP A 108 -2.06 12.98 9.29
C TRP A 108 -0.69 13.64 9.15
N GLN A 109 -0.05 14.02 10.26
CA GLN A 109 1.30 14.59 10.24
C GLN A 109 2.38 13.55 10.06
N ASP A 110 2.07 12.29 10.38
CA ASP A 110 3.03 11.19 10.27
C ASP A 110 2.79 10.38 9.01
N PRO A 111 3.84 9.82 8.39
CA PRO A 111 3.68 8.87 7.31
C PRO A 111 3.05 7.56 7.80
N TYR A 112 2.47 6.82 6.89
CA TYR A 112 1.92 5.49 7.17
C TYR A 112 2.74 4.42 6.46
N TRP A 113 3.00 3.35 7.17
CA TRP A 113 3.50 2.12 6.57
C TRP A 113 2.38 1.40 5.84
N TYR A 114 2.68 0.98 4.61
CA TYR A 114 1.92 -0.02 3.87
C TYR A 114 2.84 -1.22 3.70
N ARG A 115 2.50 -2.35 4.26
CA ARG A 115 3.33 -3.54 4.25
C ARG A 115 2.56 -4.74 3.73
N THR A 116 3.19 -5.49 2.85
CA THR A 116 2.74 -6.82 2.42
C THR A 116 3.93 -7.75 2.28
N GLU A 117 3.66 -9.03 2.27
CA GLU A 117 4.64 -10.07 1.96
C GLU A 117 4.14 -10.89 0.77
N VAL A 118 5.04 -11.24 -0.10
CA VAL A 118 4.75 -12.04 -1.28
C VAL A 118 5.79 -13.14 -1.46
N VAL A 119 5.31 -14.33 -1.75
CA VAL A 119 6.17 -15.44 -2.15
C VAL A 119 6.15 -15.55 -3.68
N LEU A 120 7.27 -15.22 -4.31
CA LEU A 120 7.36 -15.33 -5.76
C LEU A 120 7.29 -16.79 -6.20
N PRO A 121 6.46 -17.12 -7.21
CA PRO A 121 6.39 -18.45 -7.78
C PRO A 121 7.75 -18.91 -8.32
N LYS A 122 8.03 -20.22 -8.28
CA LYS A 122 9.28 -20.80 -8.81
C LYS A 122 9.52 -20.43 -10.28
N SER A 123 8.46 -20.17 -11.04
CA SER A 123 8.52 -19.73 -12.44
C SER A 123 9.19 -18.37 -12.65
N TYR A 124 9.37 -17.58 -11.59
CA TYR A 124 10.08 -16.29 -11.61
C TYR A 124 11.60 -16.45 -11.45
N LYS A 125 12.07 -17.64 -11.06
CA LYS A 125 13.51 -17.88 -10.85
C LYS A 125 14.31 -17.59 -12.12
N GLY A 126 15.33 -16.74 -11.99
CA GLY A 126 16.20 -16.34 -13.12
C GLY A 126 15.57 -15.29 -14.06
N LYS A 127 14.39 -14.78 -13.76
CA LYS A 127 13.74 -13.72 -14.53
C LYS A 127 13.98 -12.36 -13.86
N LYS A 128 13.86 -11.29 -14.65
CA LYS A 128 13.75 -9.95 -14.11
C LYS A 128 12.32 -9.76 -13.57
N VAL A 129 12.23 -9.28 -12.35
CA VAL A 129 10.96 -8.98 -11.69
C VAL A 129 10.88 -7.47 -11.50
N TRP A 130 9.74 -6.91 -11.87
CA TRP A 130 9.46 -5.49 -11.73
C TRP A 130 8.36 -5.29 -10.69
N LEU A 131 8.58 -4.39 -9.76
CA LEU A 131 7.53 -3.89 -8.89
C LEU A 131 6.94 -2.65 -9.57
N THR A 132 5.64 -2.71 -9.89
CA THR A 132 4.91 -1.59 -10.50
C THR A 132 3.95 -1.00 -9.48
N LEU A 133 4.08 0.29 -9.24
CA LEU A 133 3.20 1.07 -8.38
C LEU A 133 2.39 2.01 -9.28
N ASN A 134 1.12 1.67 -9.50
CA ASN A 134 0.25 2.39 -10.46
C ASN A 134 -0.15 3.79 -9.99
N GLY A 135 -0.01 4.08 -8.71
CA GLY A 135 -0.27 5.40 -8.16
C GLY A 135 0.22 5.53 -6.74
N ILE A 136 0.89 6.64 -6.47
CA ILE A 136 1.33 7.04 -5.14
C ILE A 136 0.91 8.50 -4.94
N ASN A 137 0.17 8.77 -3.90
CA ASN A 137 -0.22 10.13 -3.58
C ASN A 137 0.45 10.54 -2.26
N TYR A 138 1.38 11.39 -2.27
CA TYR A 138 2.15 12.00 -3.36
C TYR A 138 3.62 11.60 -3.28
N ARG A 139 4.04 11.06 -2.16
CA ARG A 139 5.41 10.61 -1.87
C ARG A 139 5.39 9.27 -1.12
N ALA A 140 6.29 8.39 -1.49
CA ALA A 140 6.58 7.17 -0.75
C ALA A 140 8.06 6.83 -0.85
N ASP A 141 8.58 6.21 0.21
CA ASP A 141 9.84 5.51 0.21
C ASP A 141 9.53 4.00 0.13
N VAL A 142 10.13 3.28 -0.81
CA VAL A 142 9.82 1.87 -1.07
C VAL A 142 10.99 1.00 -0.62
N TRP A 143 10.69 0.00 0.19
CA TRP A 143 11.66 -0.95 0.73
C TRP A 143 11.32 -2.36 0.26
N VAL A 144 12.32 -3.06 -0.26
CA VAL A 144 12.22 -4.46 -0.70
C VAL A 144 13.42 -5.19 -0.11
N ASN A 145 13.18 -6.31 0.55
CA ASN A 145 14.23 -7.17 1.12
C ASN A 145 14.51 -8.40 0.25
#